data_f0db39f73504d7d48fa67bcfaebaad13
#
_entry.id   f0db39f73504d7d48fa67bcfaebaad13
#
_cell.length_a   1.000
_cell.length_b   1.000
_cell.length_c   1.000
_cell.angle_alpha   90.00
_cell.angle_beta   90.00
_cell.angle_gamma   90.00
#
_symmetry.space_group_name_H-M   'P 1'
#
loop_
_entity.id
_entity.type
_entity.pdbx_description
1 polymer ?
#
loop_
_entity_poly.entity_id
_entity_poly.type
_entity_poly.pdbx_seq_one_letter_code
_entity_poly.pdbx_strand_id
1 'polypeptide(L)'
;MERLAAASLRRSRAGRSLPLVAEETGLALPTLTQLVSFLKSAGLVSQRGRTGVLRLGRPASDISVLDVIRAIDGSGLWKRCLLGLAECSDTAPCPVHFAWKAARGELERHLASQSITDLARAVASRRRLRRKTPARKSRR
;
A
#
# COMPACT_ATOMS: atom_id res chain seq x y z
N MET A 1 -3.46 -2.93 27.04
CA MET A 1 -3.44 -2.27 25.70
C MET A 1 -2.80 -3.14 24.62
N GLU A 2 -1.86 -4.02 24.96
CA GLU A 2 -1.22 -4.98 24.02
C GLU A 2 -2.16 -6.07 23.47
N ARG A 3 -3.14 -6.52 24.23
CA ARG A 3 -4.05 -7.62 23.82
C ARG A 3 -4.90 -7.31 22.57
N LEU A 4 -5.26 -6.04 22.33
CA LEU A 4 -6.05 -5.64 21.16
C LEU A 4 -5.20 -5.54 19.89
N ALA A 5 -3.94 -5.14 19.99
CA ALA A 5 -3.00 -5.14 18.88
C ALA A 5 -2.64 -6.58 18.48
N ALA A 6 -2.43 -7.47 19.45
CA ALA A 6 -2.18 -8.89 19.23
C ALA A 6 -3.39 -9.61 18.58
N ALA A 7 -4.63 -9.24 18.93
CA ALA A 7 -5.84 -9.80 18.31
C ALA A 7 -6.00 -9.37 16.85
N SER A 8 -5.63 -8.13 16.50
CA SER A 8 -5.61 -7.65 15.11
C SER A 8 -4.54 -8.35 14.27
N LEU A 9 -3.35 -8.57 14.83
CA LEU A 9 -2.26 -9.34 14.21
C LEU A 9 -2.58 -10.84 14.07
N ARG A 10 -3.32 -11.43 15.01
CA ARG A 10 -3.79 -12.82 14.93
C ARG A 10 -4.84 -13.01 13.83
N ARG A 11 -5.74 -12.02 13.60
CA ARG A 11 -6.68 -12.02 12.46
C ARG A 11 -5.98 -11.94 11.11
N SER A 12 -4.82 -11.30 11.03
CA SER A 12 -4.00 -11.25 9.82
C SER A 12 -3.39 -12.62 9.46
N ARG A 13 -3.23 -13.54 10.42
CA ARG A 13 -2.79 -14.93 10.17
C ARG A 13 -3.89 -15.85 9.66
N ALA A 14 -5.15 -15.55 9.96
CA ALA A 14 -6.30 -16.29 9.47
C ALA A 14 -6.74 -15.77 8.11
N GLY A 15 -6.05 -16.08 7.03
CA GLY A 15 -6.29 -15.57 5.67
C GLY A 15 -7.75 -15.18 5.38
N ARG A 16 -7.97 -14.29 4.40
CA ARG A 16 -9.29 -13.75 4.06
C ARG A 16 -9.70 -14.16 2.66
N SER A 17 -10.98 -14.43 2.46
CA SER A 17 -11.51 -14.69 1.11
C SER A 17 -11.57 -13.39 0.30
N LEU A 18 -11.43 -13.51 -1.01
CA LEU A 18 -11.49 -12.36 -1.92
C LEU A 18 -12.81 -11.57 -1.80
N PRO A 19 -14.00 -12.22 -1.73
CA PRO A 19 -15.26 -11.51 -1.56
C PRO A 19 -15.32 -10.70 -0.25
N LEU A 20 -14.82 -11.24 0.86
CA LEU A 20 -14.79 -10.54 2.13
C LEU A 20 -13.89 -9.29 2.07
N VAL A 21 -12.75 -9.37 1.40
CA VAL A 21 -11.85 -8.22 1.20
C VAL A 21 -12.50 -7.18 0.30
N ALA A 22 -13.23 -7.59 -0.74
CA ALA A 22 -13.99 -6.69 -1.62
C ALA A 22 -15.05 -5.90 -0.83
N GLU A 23 -15.82 -6.59 0.01
CA GLU A 23 -16.83 -5.97 0.87
C GLU A 23 -16.20 -4.97 1.86
N GLU A 24 -15.11 -5.35 2.53
CA GLU A 24 -14.41 -4.49 3.50
C GLU A 24 -13.76 -3.25 2.88
N THR A 25 -13.29 -3.35 1.64
CA THR A 25 -12.61 -2.27 0.93
C THR A 25 -13.52 -1.43 0.06
N GLY A 26 -14.71 -1.94 -0.29
CA GLY A 26 -15.62 -1.33 -1.24
C GLY A 26 -15.12 -1.40 -2.69
N LEU A 27 -14.11 -2.23 -2.98
CA LEU A 27 -13.58 -2.41 -4.32
C LEU A 27 -14.39 -3.44 -5.10
N ALA A 28 -14.61 -3.18 -6.39
CA ALA A 28 -15.22 -4.17 -7.28
C ALA A 28 -14.32 -5.42 -7.38
N LEU A 29 -14.95 -6.60 -7.38
CA LEU A 29 -14.25 -7.88 -7.37
C LEU A 29 -13.24 -8.05 -8.52
N PRO A 30 -13.53 -7.64 -9.78
CA PRO A 30 -12.55 -7.68 -10.87
C PRO A 30 -11.29 -6.85 -10.58
N THR A 31 -11.46 -5.62 -10.08
CA THR A 31 -10.36 -4.73 -9.71
C THR A 31 -9.50 -5.36 -8.61
N LEU A 32 -10.15 -5.89 -7.56
CA LEU A 32 -9.44 -6.55 -6.47
C LEU A 32 -8.68 -7.79 -6.96
N THR A 33 -9.27 -8.58 -7.87
CA THR A 33 -8.63 -9.76 -8.47
C THR A 33 -7.35 -9.36 -9.21
N GLN A 34 -7.40 -8.28 -9.98
CA GLN A 34 -6.23 -7.76 -10.69
C GLN A 34 -5.12 -7.28 -9.73
N LEU A 35 -5.47 -6.51 -8.71
CA LEU A 35 -4.52 -6.06 -7.67
C LEU A 35 -3.87 -7.25 -6.96
N VAL A 36 -4.66 -8.25 -6.58
CA VAL A 36 -4.15 -9.47 -5.94
C VAL A 36 -3.22 -10.24 -6.87
N SER A 37 -3.48 -10.25 -8.19
CA SER A 37 -2.58 -10.86 -9.17
C SER A 37 -1.20 -10.19 -9.17
N PHE A 38 -1.13 -8.87 -9.20
CA PHE A 38 0.13 -8.12 -9.13
C PHE A 38 0.87 -8.38 -7.81
N LEU A 39 0.17 -8.36 -6.69
CA LEU A 39 0.76 -8.63 -5.37
C LEU A 39 1.27 -10.07 -5.25
N LYS A 40 0.58 -11.04 -5.88
CA LYS A 40 1.03 -12.45 -5.94
C LYS A 40 2.29 -12.60 -6.79
N SER A 41 2.35 -11.97 -7.96
CA SER A 41 3.55 -11.98 -8.82
C SER A 41 4.78 -11.42 -8.12
N ALA A 42 4.58 -10.42 -7.23
CA ALA A 42 5.63 -9.85 -6.40
C ALA A 42 5.92 -10.64 -5.11
N GLY A 43 5.24 -11.76 -4.86
CA GLY A 43 5.42 -12.56 -3.64
C GLY A 43 4.91 -11.91 -2.34
N LEU A 44 4.16 -10.80 -2.45
CA LEU A 44 3.64 -10.07 -1.28
C LEU A 44 2.39 -10.73 -0.70
N VAL A 45 1.63 -11.43 -1.55
CA VAL A 45 0.41 -12.16 -1.18
C VAL A 45 0.49 -13.56 -1.72
N SER A 46 0.01 -14.51 -0.97
CA SER A 46 -0.23 -15.90 -1.39
C SER A 46 -1.71 -16.23 -1.30
N GLN A 47 -2.17 -17.13 -2.17
CA GLN A 47 -3.55 -17.63 -2.18
C GLN A 47 -3.52 -19.14 -2.02
N ARG A 48 -4.21 -19.68 -1.01
CA ARG A 48 -4.27 -21.11 -0.75
C ARG A 48 -5.71 -21.63 -0.89
N GLY A 49 -5.80 -22.86 -1.46
CA GLY A 49 -7.02 -23.65 -1.54
C GLY A 49 -8.05 -23.17 -2.57
N ARG A 50 -9.09 -24.01 -2.80
CA ARG A 50 -10.21 -23.72 -3.70
C ARG A 50 -11.03 -22.49 -3.28
N THR A 51 -11.02 -22.15 -1.99
CA THR A 51 -11.74 -20.99 -1.41
C THR A 51 -11.01 -19.66 -1.60
N GLY A 52 -9.84 -19.67 -2.21
CA GLY A 52 -9.12 -18.43 -2.52
C GLY A 52 -8.71 -17.60 -1.31
N VAL A 53 -8.37 -18.25 -0.19
CA VAL A 53 -7.96 -17.54 1.03
C VAL A 53 -6.62 -16.85 0.82
N LEU A 54 -6.65 -15.51 0.91
CA LEU A 54 -5.48 -14.64 0.78
C LEU A 54 -4.71 -14.58 2.09
N ARG A 55 -3.39 -14.65 2.00
CA ARG A 55 -2.45 -14.46 3.11
C ARG A 55 -1.29 -13.59 2.64
N LEU A 56 -0.62 -12.93 3.57
CA LEU A 56 0.65 -12.29 3.25
C LEU A 56 1.68 -13.35 2.89
N GLY A 57 2.51 -13.10 1.88
CA GLY A 57 3.59 -13.99 1.44
C GLY A 57 4.78 -13.97 2.40
N ARG A 58 4.94 -12.90 3.15
CA ARG A 58 5.96 -12.70 4.19
C ARG A 58 5.38 -11.86 5.34
N PRO A 59 6.08 -11.75 6.50
CA PRO A 59 5.60 -10.94 7.63
C PRO A 59 5.30 -9.49 7.20
N ALA A 60 4.23 -8.90 7.74
CA ALA A 60 3.84 -7.53 7.42
C ALA A 60 4.91 -6.48 7.81
N SER A 61 5.79 -6.80 8.77
CA SER A 61 6.96 -6.00 9.14
C SER A 61 8.03 -5.96 8.05
N ASP A 62 8.08 -6.99 7.20
CA ASP A 62 9.12 -7.19 6.18
C ASP A 62 8.62 -6.77 4.78
N ILE A 63 7.40 -6.25 4.69
CA ILE A 63 6.82 -5.68 3.49
C ILE A 63 6.79 -4.17 3.65
N SER A 64 7.54 -3.45 2.83
CA SER A 64 7.50 -2.00 2.80
C SER A 64 6.32 -1.46 1.99
N VAL A 65 5.93 -0.22 2.24
CA VAL A 65 4.95 0.49 1.41
C VAL A 65 5.45 0.61 -0.03
N LEU A 66 6.76 0.81 -0.21
CA LEU A 66 7.39 0.86 -1.54
C LEU A 66 7.27 -0.47 -2.30
N ASP A 67 7.39 -1.62 -1.63
CA ASP A 67 7.20 -2.94 -2.26
C ASP A 67 5.80 -3.08 -2.86
N VAL A 68 4.78 -2.61 -2.14
CA VAL A 68 3.39 -2.64 -2.62
C VAL A 68 3.19 -1.74 -3.83
N ILE A 69 3.72 -0.50 -3.78
CA ILE A 69 3.64 0.45 -4.90
C ILE A 69 4.33 -0.14 -6.12
N ARG A 70 5.54 -0.68 -5.97
CA ARG A 70 6.29 -1.29 -7.09
C ARG A 70 5.58 -2.51 -7.68
N ALA A 71 4.90 -3.28 -6.86
CA ALA A 71 4.14 -4.43 -7.32
C ALA A 71 2.93 -4.04 -8.19
N ILE A 72 2.28 -2.92 -7.89
CA ILE A 72 1.05 -2.45 -8.57
C ILE A 72 1.40 -1.57 -9.77
N ASP A 73 2.22 -0.55 -9.56
CA ASP A 73 2.52 0.50 -10.56
C ASP A 73 3.79 0.20 -11.38
N GLY A 74 4.55 -0.81 -10.96
CA GLY A 74 5.82 -1.16 -11.58
C GLY A 74 6.95 -0.18 -11.23
N SER A 75 8.16 -0.52 -11.65
CA SER A 75 9.35 0.33 -11.44
C SER A 75 9.38 1.56 -12.37
N GLY A 76 8.54 1.59 -13.40
CA GLY A 76 8.51 2.68 -14.39
C GLY A 76 8.07 4.02 -13.82
N LEU A 77 7.19 4.00 -12.79
CA LEU A 77 6.73 5.22 -12.11
C LEU A 77 7.93 6.07 -11.61
N TRP A 78 8.94 5.41 -11.06
CA TRP A 78 10.13 6.05 -10.48
C TRP A 78 11.16 6.51 -11.50
N LYS A 79 10.97 6.19 -12.78
CA LYS A 79 11.87 6.60 -13.88
C LYS A 79 11.29 7.73 -14.73
N ARG A 80 10.02 8.06 -14.56
CA ARG A 80 9.34 9.06 -15.41
C ARG A 80 9.79 10.48 -15.10
N CYS A 81 9.88 11.28 -16.16
CA CYS A 81 10.09 12.72 -16.05
C CYS A 81 8.84 13.40 -15.47
N LEU A 82 9.02 14.35 -14.54
CA LEU A 82 7.92 15.13 -13.96
C LEU A 82 7.16 15.95 -15.02
N LEU A 83 7.87 16.42 -16.05
CA LEU A 83 7.28 17.22 -17.14
C LEU A 83 6.75 16.35 -18.28
N GLY A 84 6.72 15.01 -18.13
CA GLY A 84 6.20 14.11 -19.17
C GLY A 84 7.14 13.91 -20.36
N LEU A 85 8.40 14.33 -20.29
CA LEU A 85 9.39 14.02 -21.31
C LEU A 85 9.66 12.51 -21.37
N ALA A 86 10.10 12.02 -22.53
CA ALA A 86 10.28 10.58 -22.77
C ALA A 86 11.18 9.89 -21.75
N GLU A 87 12.26 10.55 -21.33
CA GLU A 87 13.19 10.03 -20.33
C GLU A 87 13.65 11.11 -19.35
N CYS A 88 13.93 10.69 -18.11
CA CYS A 88 14.59 11.54 -17.13
C CYS A 88 16.10 11.26 -17.21
N SER A 89 16.80 12.02 -18.04
CA SER A 89 18.21 11.79 -18.38
C SER A 89 19.14 12.79 -17.71
N ASP A 90 20.23 12.30 -17.12
CA ASP A 90 21.29 13.13 -16.55
C ASP A 90 22.15 13.82 -17.62
N THR A 91 22.14 13.31 -18.87
CA THR A 91 22.91 13.88 -19.98
C THR A 91 22.16 14.98 -20.71
N ALA A 92 20.82 14.99 -20.60
CA ALA A 92 19.96 16.03 -21.17
C ALA A 92 18.90 16.47 -20.13
N PRO A 93 19.34 17.12 -19.04
CA PRO A 93 18.44 17.42 -17.91
C PRO A 93 17.48 18.55 -18.27
N CYS A 94 16.19 18.37 -17.91
CA CYS A 94 15.21 19.45 -17.96
C CYS A 94 15.41 20.41 -16.77
N PRO A 95 14.82 21.61 -16.77
CA PRO A 95 15.02 22.60 -15.71
C PRO A 95 14.72 22.12 -14.29
N VAL A 96 13.84 21.12 -14.13
CA VAL A 96 13.45 20.56 -12.81
C VAL A 96 14.10 19.20 -12.51
N HIS A 97 14.97 18.71 -13.40
CA HIS A 97 15.53 17.35 -13.33
C HIS A 97 16.14 17.02 -11.97
N PHE A 98 17.10 17.82 -11.53
CA PHE A 98 17.84 17.54 -10.29
C PHE A 98 16.98 17.68 -9.05
N ALA A 99 16.08 18.66 -9.00
CA ALA A 99 15.13 18.82 -7.91
C ALA A 99 14.16 17.63 -7.85
N TRP A 100 13.64 17.20 -8.99
CA TRP A 100 12.77 16.01 -9.08
C TRP A 100 13.49 14.73 -8.69
N LYS A 101 14.72 14.53 -9.17
CA LYS A 101 15.54 13.36 -8.84
C LYS A 101 15.79 13.25 -7.34
N ALA A 102 16.12 14.38 -6.69
CA ALA A 102 16.32 14.44 -5.24
C ALA A 102 15.03 14.14 -4.46
N ALA A 103 13.94 14.81 -4.80
CA ALA A 103 12.63 14.62 -4.15
C ALA A 103 12.12 13.19 -4.29
N ARG A 104 12.25 12.60 -5.49
CA ARG A 104 11.87 11.22 -5.76
C ARG A 104 12.69 10.24 -4.92
N GLY A 105 14.01 10.42 -4.85
CA GLY A 105 14.89 9.56 -4.04
C GLY A 105 14.58 9.66 -2.55
N GLU A 106 14.24 10.83 -2.04
CA GLU A 106 13.79 11.02 -0.67
C GLU A 106 12.49 10.28 -0.38
N LEU A 107 11.51 10.42 -1.27
CA LEU A 107 10.22 9.72 -1.17
C LEU A 107 10.40 8.20 -1.21
N GLU A 108 11.21 7.68 -2.13
CA GLU A 108 11.51 6.24 -2.20
C GLU A 108 12.11 5.71 -0.90
N ARG A 109 13.10 6.42 -0.34
CA ARG A 109 13.72 6.04 0.94
C ARG A 109 12.70 6.03 2.08
N HIS A 110 11.84 7.06 2.14
CA HIS A 110 10.80 7.13 3.14
C HIS A 110 9.79 5.98 3.01
N LEU A 111 9.30 5.71 1.81
CA LEU A 111 8.35 4.62 1.57
C LEU A 111 8.96 3.24 1.80
N ALA A 112 10.26 3.07 1.54
CA ALA A 112 10.99 1.84 1.84
C ALA A 112 11.15 1.60 3.35
N SER A 113 11.27 2.66 4.15
CA SER A 113 11.40 2.57 5.61
C SER A 113 10.08 2.30 6.34
N GLN A 114 8.93 2.49 5.68
CA GLN A 114 7.61 2.27 6.28
C GLN A 114 7.10 0.87 5.98
N SER A 115 6.84 0.07 7.01
CA SER A 115 6.26 -1.26 6.86
C SER A 115 4.73 -1.23 6.75
N ILE A 116 4.15 -2.31 6.22
CA ILE A 116 2.68 -2.52 6.24
C ILE A 116 2.15 -2.58 7.68
N THR A 117 2.96 -3.04 8.63
CA THR A 117 2.62 -3.01 10.06
C THR A 117 2.46 -1.58 10.57
N ASP A 118 3.37 -0.68 10.20
CA ASP A 118 3.32 0.72 10.61
C ASP A 118 2.13 1.45 9.99
N LEU A 119 1.88 1.20 8.70
CA LEU A 119 0.71 1.72 8.00
C LEU A 119 -0.60 1.25 8.66
N ALA A 120 -0.71 -0.03 9.01
CA ALA A 120 -1.89 -0.57 9.66
C ALA A 120 -2.13 0.07 11.04
N ARG A 121 -1.07 0.31 11.81
CA ARG A 121 -1.14 1.03 13.10
C ARG A 121 -1.62 2.47 12.91
N ALA A 122 -1.07 3.20 11.94
CA ALA A 122 -1.47 4.57 11.65
C ALA A 122 -2.94 4.68 11.23
N VAL A 123 -3.42 3.79 10.36
CA VAL A 123 -4.83 3.73 9.93
C VAL A 123 -5.75 3.41 11.10
N ALA A 124 -5.38 2.45 11.95
CA ALA A 124 -6.17 2.09 13.14
C ALA A 124 -6.30 3.27 14.11
N SER A 125 -5.23 4.04 14.33
CA SER A 125 -5.23 5.24 15.17
C SER A 125 -6.15 6.32 14.60
N ARG A 126 -6.09 6.59 13.29
CA ARG A 126 -6.98 7.57 12.63
C ARG A 126 -8.45 7.19 12.72
N ARG A 127 -8.79 5.91 12.55
CA ARG A 127 -10.18 5.43 12.69
C ARG A 127 -10.72 5.66 14.12
N ARG A 128 -9.89 5.48 15.15
CA ARG A 128 -10.26 5.76 16.56
C ARG A 128 -10.52 7.24 16.80
N LEU A 129 -9.69 8.12 16.25
CA LEU A 129 -9.86 9.57 16.36
C LEU A 129 -11.15 10.05 15.69
N ARG A 130 -11.44 9.58 14.48
CA ARG A 130 -12.70 9.91 13.77
C ARG A 130 -13.96 9.45 14.51
N ARG A 131 -13.90 8.35 15.26
CA ARG A 131 -15.03 7.89 16.09
C ARG A 131 -15.25 8.75 17.33
N LYS A 132 -14.21 9.42 17.83
CA LYS A 132 -14.28 10.30 19.01
C LYS A 132 -14.70 11.72 18.67
N THR A 133 -14.59 12.16 17.41
CA THR A 133 -15.00 13.49 16.95
C THR A 133 -16.30 13.34 16.15
N PRO A 134 -17.48 13.62 16.74
CA PRO A 134 -18.73 13.65 15.98
C PRO A 134 -18.62 14.74 14.92
N ALA A 135 -19.11 14.44 13.71
CA ALA A 135 -19.11 15.38 12.60
C ALA A 135 -19.79 16.69 13.05
N ARG A 136 -19.03 17.78 13.09
CA ARG A 136 -19.57 19.13 13.30
C ARG A 136 -20.52 19.40 12.13
N LYS A 137 -21.83 19.30 12.37
CA LYS A 137 -22.87 19.67 11.39
C LYS A 137 -22.57 21.09 10.93
N SER A 138 -22.17 21.24 9.66
CA SER A 138 -22.13 22.50 8.96
C SER A 138 -23.54 23.06 8.96
N ARG A 139 -23.82 24.07 9.80
CA ARG A 139 -24.98 24.93 9.65
C ARG A 139 -24.71 25.84 8.44
N ARG A 140 -25.46 25.63 7.37
CA ARG A 140 -25.76 26.67 6.38
C ARG A 140 -26.94 27.50 6.88
#